data_8b7c80ec317001bbc8ed3d884d623f13
#
_entry.id   8b7c80ec317001bbc8ed3d884d623f13
#
_cell.length_a   1.000
_cell.length_b   1.000
_cell.length_c   1.000
_cell.angle_alpha   90.00
_cell.angle_beta   90.00
_cell.angle_gamma   90.00
#
_symmetry.space_group_name_H-M   'P 1'
#
loop_
_entity.id
_entity.type
_entity.pdbx_description
1 polymer ?
#
loop_
_entity_poly.entity_id
_entity_poly.type
_entity_poly.pdbx_seq_one_letter_code
_entity_poly.pdbx_strand_id
1 'polypeptide(L)'
;MKNGVYGIKSFSFADCVENGGYPTTWINNLKAIVSGSLSFNDQAAQTSDVEIEDSEDPYAVLTTGAATKGFVVQTYDLSEDNFKDLLGYTQDAGSGTKNKWMNELPRETEVYKAVQIVTKDLDDIPSKTFQWSKMKLTITRSGSIGKSGLPNLNIECRQMSVFDSKGDTKSGHRWIKTADIDPAQTQSASGGKGIN
;
A
#
# COMPACT_ATOMS: atom_id res chain seq x y z
N MET A 1 3.61 -28.89 4.81
CA MET A 1 3.89 -27.49 4.44
C MET A 1 2.77 -26.62 4.99
N LYS A 2 3.06 -25.70 5.89
CA LYS A 2 2.06 -24.77 6.46
C LYS A 2 1.80 -23.64 5.46
N ASN A 3 0.54 -23.32 5.20
CA ASN A 3 0.14 -22.30 4.21
C ASN A 3 -0.05 -20.90 4.81
N GLY A 4 0.55 -20.61 5.96
CA GLY A 4 0.44 -19.33 6.64
C GLY A 4 1.19 -18.17 5.94
N VAL A 5 1.13 -17.02 6.59
CA VAL A 5 1.92 -15.83 6.29
C VAL A 5 2.53 -15.36 7.60
N TYR A 6 3.82 -15.04 7.60
CA TYR A 6 4.51 -14.64 8.81
C TYR A 6 5.33 -13.37 8.59
N GLY A 7 5.11 -12.38 9.43
CA GLY A 7 5.88 -11.16 9.52
C GLY A 7 6.05 -10.39 8.19
N ILE A 8 6.53 -9.17 8.27
CA ILE A 8 6.87 -8.35 7.11
C ILE A 8 8.39 -8.31 6.98
N LYS A 9 8.92 -8.65 5.79
CA LYS A 9 10.31 -8.52 5.41
C LYS A 9 10.59 -7.15 4.80
N SER A 10 9.72 -6.75 3.85
CA SER A 10 9.79 -5.43 3.24
C SER A 10 8.40 -4.94 2.84
N PHE A 11 8.25 -3.62 2.83
CA PHE A 11 7.08 -2.91 2.37
C PHE A 11 7.55 -1.81 1.41
N SER A 12 7.08 -1.83 0.19
CA SER A 12 7.55 -0.96 -0.87
C SER A 12 6.38 -0.31 -1.59
N PHE A 13 6.59 0.91 -2.03
CA PHE A 13 5.67 1.65 -2.88
C PHE A 13 6.29 1.84 -4.27
N ALA A 14 5.44 2.10 -5.25
CA ALA A 14 5.83 2.55 -6.57
C ALA A 14 4.70 3.40 -7.17
N ASP A 15 5.00 4.16 -8.21
CA ASP A 15 3.96 4.85 -8.96
C ASP A 15 3.07 3.84 -9.68
N CYS A 16 1.78 4.18 -9.78
CA CYS A 16 0.83 3.33 -10.49
C CYS A 16 1.19 3.27 -11.97
N VAL A 17 1.17 2.06 -12.52
CA VAL A 17 1.37 1.84 -13.97
C VAL A 17 0.03 2.03 -14.68
N GLU A 18 0.07 2.69 -15.84
CA GLU A 18 -1.09 2.83 -16.71
C GLU A 18 -1.70 1.47 -17.07
N ASN A 19 -2.99 1.49 -17.40
CA ASN A 19 -3.73 0.29 -17.81
C ASN A 19 -3.74 -0.86 -16.79
N GLY A 20 -3.61 -0.54 -15.50
CA GLY A 20 -3.70 -1.50 -14.41
C GLY A 20 -2.53 -2.48 -14.32
N GLY A 21 -1.40 -2.17 -14.94
CA GLY A 21 -0.17 -2.96 -14.84
C GLY A 21 0.44 -2.97 -13.44
N TYR A 22 1.40 -3.86 -13.22
CA TYR A 22 2.20 -3.89 -12.00
C TYR A 22 3.57 -3.29 -12.25
N PRO A 23 4.09 -2.45 -11.35
CA PRO A 23 5.45 -1.92 -11.48
C PRO A 23 6.48 -3.03 -11.54
N THR A 24 7.51 -2.85 -12.36
CA THR A 24 8.68 -3.72 -12.42
C THR A 24 9.75 -3.28 -11.42
N THR A 25 9.78 -1.99 -11.08
CA THR A 25 10.72 -1.40 -10.13
C THR A 25 9.95 -0.89 -8.92
N TRP A 26 10.37 -1.29 -7.73
CA TRP A 26 9.81 -0.89 -6.46
C TRP A 26 10.83 -0.02 -5.73
N ILE A 27 10.49 1.23 -5.52
CA ILE A 27 11.27 2.22 -4.80
C ILE A 27 10.56 2.55 -3.48
N ASN A 28 11.27 3.19 -2.55
CA ASN A 28 10.73 3.63 -1.26
C ASN A 28 10.30 2.47 -0.35
N ASN A 29 11.27 1.70 0.11
CA ASN A 29 11.04 0.72 1.16
C ASN A 29 10.68 1.43 2.47
N LEU A 30 9.45 1.22 2.93
CA LEU A 30 9.03 1.68 4.25
C LEU A 30 9.83 0.93 5.32
N LYS A 31 10.55 1.67 6.15
CA LYS A 31 11.37 1.13 7.24
C LYS A 31 10.62 1.24 8.57
N ALA A 32 11.21 0.66 9.61
CA ALA A 32 10.72 0.77 10.98
C ALA A 32 9.21 0.52 11.14
N ILE A 33 8.69 -0.49 10.43
CA ILE A 33 7.28 -0.88 10.53
C ILE A 33 7.00 -1.36 11.95
N VAL A 34 5.92 -0.86 12.54
CA VAL A 34 5.51 -1.24 13.89
C VAL A 34 5.08 -2.71 13.88
N SER A 35 5.65 -3.51 14.79
CA SER A 35 5.32 -4.94 14.87
C SER A 35 3.83 -5.16 15.12
N GLY A 36 3.21 -6.03 14.30
CA GLY A 36 1.79 -6.34 14.41
C GLY A 36 0.83 -5.24 13.91
N SER A 37 1.34 -4.16 13.32
CA SER A 37 0.49 -3.06 12.86
C SER A 37 -0.19 -3.31 11.52
N LEU A 38 0.28 -4.28 10.71
CA LEU A 38 -0.40 -4.60 9.47
C LEU A 38 -1.70 -5.37 9.78
N SER A 39 -2.82 -4.76 9.46
CA SER A 39 -4.15 -5.33 9.66
C SER A 39 -4.99 -5.13 8.41
N PHE A 40 -5.59 -6.22 7.91
CA PHE A 40 -6.55 -6.17 6.81
C PHE A 40 -7.89 -5.64 7.33
N ASN A 41 -8.52 -4.75 6.55
CA ASN A 41 -9.80 -4.11 6.85
C ASN A 41 -10.82 -4.33 5.72
N ASP A 42 -10.86 -5.53 5.17
CA ASP A 42 -11.81 -5.87 4.13
C ASP A 42 -13.26 -5.80 4.66
N GLN A 43 -14.13 -5.18 3.89
CA GLN A 43 -15.56 -5.10 4.18
C GLN A 43 -16.33 -5.75 3.02
N ALA A 44 -17.30 -6.58 3.36
CA ALA A 44 -18.20 -7.17 2.38
C ALA A 44 -19.09 -6.10 1.73
N ALA A 45 -19.61 -6.41 0.55
CA ALA A 45 -20.64 -5.58 -0.09
C ALA A 45 -21.88 -5.51 0.83
N GLN A 46 -22.45 -4.32 0.90
CA GLN A 46 -23.73 -4.15 1.60
C GLN A 46 -24.88 -4.63 0.70
N THR A 47 -25.79 -5.35 1.29
CA THR A 47 -26.96 -5.87 0.61
C THR A 47 -28.24 -5.40 1.31
N SER A 48 -29.33 -5.34 0.59
CA SER A 48 -30.67 -5.08 1.10
C SER A 48 -31.63 -6.09 0.48
N ASP A 49 -32.43 -6.71 1.32
CA ASP A 49 -33.44 -7.65 0.89
C ASP A 49 -34.68 -6.92 0.41
N VAL A 50 -35.26 -7.39 -0.66
CA VAL A 50 -36.55 -6.95 -1.17
C VAL A 50 -37.58 -7.99 -0.74
N GLU A 51 -38.45 -7.61 0.17
CA GLU A 51 -39.52 -8.46 0.68
C GLU A 51 -40.83 -8.23 -0.12
N ILE A 52 -41.65 -9.28 -0.24
CA ILE A 52 -43.02 -9.23 -0.79
C ILE A 52 -43.97 -9.90 0.20
N GLU A 53 -45.24 -9.44 0.21
CA GLU A 53 -46.21 -9.91 1.20
C GLU A 53 -46.61 -11.38 1.09
N ASP A 54 -46.39 -12.00 -0.06
CA ASP A 54 -46.80 -13.38 -0.36
C ASP A 54 -45.72 -14.41 -0.10
N SER A 55 -44.53 -14.04 0.43
CA SER A 55 -43.40 -14.94 0.68
C SER A 55 -42.68 -14.61 1.97
N GLU A 56 -42.33 -15.65 2.74
CA GLU A 56 -41.47 -15.52 3.94
C GLU A 56 -39.99 -15.32 3.57
N ASP A 57 -39.62 -15.71 2.35
CA ASP A 57 -38.24 -15.54 1.83
C ASP A 57 -38.13 -14.25 1.01
N PRO A 58 -36.99 -13.56 1.03
CA PRO A 58 -36.76 -12.39 0.23
C PRO A 58 -36.94 -12.67 -1.28
N TYR A 59 -37.70 -11.83 -1.96
CA TYR A 59 -37.92 -11.91 -3.41
C TYR A 59 -36.60 -11.66 -4.18
N ALA A 60 -35.79 -10.73 -3.71
CA ALA A 60 -34.49 -10.40 -4.29
C ALA A 60 -33.54 -9.83 -3.24
N VAL A 61 -32.24 -10.02 -3.45
CA VAL A 61 -31.18 -9.40 -2.66
C VAL A 61 -30.45 -8.40 -3.54
N LEU A 62 -30.53 -7.12 -3.21
CA LEU A 62 -29.90 -6.04 -3.96
C LEU A 62 -28.58 -5.64 -3.30
N THR A 63 -27.52 -5.49 -4.08
CA THR A 63 -26.26 -4.92 -3.59
C THR A 63 -26.36 -3.40 -3.56
N THR A 64 -26.36 -2.81 -2.38
CA THR A 64 -26.50 -1.37 -2.14
C THR A 64 -25.18 -0.64 -1.94
N GLY A 65 -24.11 -1.38 -1.62
CA GLY A 65 -22.77 -0.82 -1.45
C GLY A 65 -21.69 -1.78 -1.95
N ALA A 66 -20.65 -1.23 -2.55
CA ALA A 66 -19.52 -2.03 -3.04
C ALA A 66 -18.67 -2.56 -1.88
N ALA A 67 -18.15 -3.79 -2.02
CA ALA A 67 -17.13 -4.32 -1.13
C ALA A 67 -15.87 -3.41 -1.15
N THR A 68 -15.27 -3.22 0.00
CA THR A 68 -13.99 -2.51 0.10
C THR A 68 -12.91 -3.48 0.58
N LYS A 69 -11.72 -3.35 0.03
CA LYS A 69 -10.55 -4.14 0.42
C LYS A 69 -9.39 -3.22 0.72
N GLY A 70 -8.69 -3.52 1.78
CA GLY A 70 -7.57 -2.70 2.17
C GLY A 70 -6.85 -3.23 3.40
N PHE A 71 -5.90 -2.45 3.86
CA PHE A 71 -5.17 -2.73 5.09
C PHE A 71 -4.62 -1.43 5.67
N VAL A 72 -4.28 -1.49 6.93
CA VAL A 72 -3.60 -0.42 7.67
C VAL A 72 -2.21 -0.89 8.06
N VAL A 73 -1.24 -0.02 8.01
CA VAL A 73 0.12 -0.25 8.51
C VAL A 73 0.64 1.00 9.23
N GLN A 74 1.43 0.78 10.28
CA GLN A 74 2.06 1.87 11.01
C GLN A 74 3.58 1.79 10.89
N THR A 75 4.22 2.97 10.81
CA THR A 75 5.67 3.06 10.74
C THR A 75 6.20 4.23 11.58
N TYR A 76 7.37 4.05 12.16
CA TYR A 76 8.17 5.14 12.76
C TYR A 76 9.09 5.82 11.74
N ASP A 77 9.04 5.42 10.47
CA ASP A 77 9.88 6.00 9.42
C ASP A 77 9.34 7.35 8.96
N LEU A 78 9.83 8.40 9.59
CA LEU A 78 9.54 9.80 9.29
C LEU A 78 10.65 10.41 8.42
N SER A 79 11.19 9.66 7.47
CA SER A 79 12.25 10.14 6.56
C SER A 79 11.72 11.20 5.58
N GLU A 80 12.64 12.03 5.09
CA GLU A 80 12.31 13.07 4.10
C GLU A 80 11.70 12.47 2.83
N ASP A 81 12.16 11.29 2.40
CA ASP A 81 11.64 10.61 1.22
C ASP A 81 10.17 10.22 1.42
N ASN A 82 9.81 9.69 2.60
CA ASN A 82 8.42 9.37 2.91
C ASN A 82 7.54 10.62 2.98
N PHE A 83 8.05 11.73 3.50
CA PHE A 83 7.31 13.00 3.50
C PHE A 83 7.05 13.51 2.08
N LYS A 84 8.03 13.39 1.18
CA LYS A 84 7.87 13.79 -0.23
C LYS A 84 6.92 12.86 -0.98
N ASP A 85 7.17 11.55 -0.88
CA ASP A 85 6.51 10.58 -1.75
C ASP A 85 5.12 10.17 -1.29
N LEU A 86 4.89 10.18 0.03
CA LEU A 86 3.63 9.73 0.62
C LEU A 86 2.75 10.89 1.10
N LEU A 87 3.34 11.99 1.57
CA LEU A 87 2.60 13.15 2.06
C LEU A 87 2.62 14.33 1.10
N GLY A 88 3.35 14.21 0.00
CA GLY A 88 3.43 15.27 -1.01
C GLY A 88 4.16 16.53 -0.56
N TYR A 89 5.00 16.45 0.47
CA TYR A 89 5.79 17.60 0.92
C TYR A 89 6.78 18.03 -0.15
N THR A 90 6.99 19.34 -0.26
CA THR A 90 8.04 19.92 -1.08
C THR A 90 9.21 20.33 -0.21
N GLN A 91 10.43 20.27 -0.76
CA GLN A 91 11.62 20.69 -0.04
C GLN A 91 12.19 21.96 -0.68
N ASP A 92 12.51 22.94 0.13
CA ASP A 92 13.18 24.14 -0.32
C ASP A 92 14.56 23.80 -0.89
N ALA A 93 14.98 24.56 -1.89
CA ALA A 93 16.30 24.39 -2.51
C ALA A 93 17.44 24.61 -1.49
N GLY A 94 17.23 25.49 -0.52
CA GLY A 94 18.20 25.84 0.48
C GLY A 94 19.48 26.45 -0.09
N SER A 95 20.51 26.61 0.76
CA SER A 95 21.87 26.98 0.36
C SER A 95 22.82 25.85 0.72
N GLY A 96 23.27 25.11 -0.27
CA GLY A 96 24.05 23.90 -0.05
C GLY A 96 23.24 22.84 0.72
N THR A 97 23.68 22.48 1.93
CA THR A 97 22.99 21.52 2.81
C THR A 97 22.11 22.19 3.87
N LYS A 98 22.06 23.53 3.92
CA LYS A 98 21.37 24.32 4.95
C LYS A 98 20.03 24.83 4.43
N ASN A 99 19.09 25.08 5.37
CA ASN A 99 17.78 25.68 5.10
C ASN A 99 16.92 24.91 4.09
N LYS A 100 17.02 23.59 4.10
CA LYS A 100 16.19 22.69 3.29
C LYS A 100 14.94 22.29 4.07
N TRP A 101 14.03 23.24 4.24
CA TRP A 101 12.77 23.00 4.95
C TRP A 101 11.85 22.10 4.13
N MET A 102 11.15 21.23 4.84
CA MET A 102 10.07 20.43 4.28
C MET A 102 8.76 21.18 4.46
N ASN A 103 8.13 21.56 3.35
CA ASN A 103 6.91 22.35 3.35
C ASN A 103 5.69 21.46 3.07
N GLU A 104 4.72 21.49 3.95
CA GLU A 104 3.44 20.83 3.75
C GLU A 104 2.64 21.56 2.66
N LEU A 105 2.06 20.82 1.73
CA LEU A 105 1.16 21.43 0.76
C LEU A 105 -0.16 21.82 1.42
N PRO A 106 -0.78 22.94 1.04
CA PRO A 106 -2.01 23.45 1.66
C PRO A 106 -3.26 22.61 1.35
N ARG A 107 -3.14 21.53 0.61
CA ARG A 107 -4.23 20.61 0.23
C ARG A 107 -3.89 19.19 0.67
N GLU A 108 -4.89 18.49 1.20
CA GLU A 108 -4.86 17.03 1.26
C GLU A 108 -4.74 16.50 -0.17
N THR A 109 -3.56 16.01 -0.52
CA THR A 109 -3.33 15.41 -1.83
C THR A 109 -3.71 13.96 -1.74
N GLU A 110 -4.65 13.53 -2.60
CA GLU A 110 -4.93 12.11 -2.74
C GLU A 110 -3.72 11.41 -3.34
N VAL A 111 -3.14 10.48 -2.59
CA VAL A 111 -1.97 9.72 -3.02
C VAL A 111 -2.42 8.36 -3.51
N TYR A 112 -2.09 8.06 -4.76
CA TYR A 112 -2.30 6.74 -5.35
C TYR A 112 -0.95 6.09 -5.63
N LYS A 113 -0.70 4.93 -5.06
CA LYS A 113 0.54 4.16 -5.27
C LYS A 113 0.21 2.68 -5.51
N ALA A 114 1.09 2.03 -6.24
CA ALA A 114 1.18 0.58 -6.21
C ALA A 114 1.93 0.17 -4.94
N VAL A 115 1.54 -0.96 -4.35
CA VAL A 115 2.08 -1.44 -3.07
C VAL A 115 2.58 -2.86 -3.22
N GLN A 116 3.74 -3.14 -2.64
CA GLN A 116 4.30 -4.49 -2.54
C GLN A 116 4.66 -4.81 -1.09
N ILE A 117 4.22 -5.97 -0.63
CA ILE A 117 4.57 -6.51 0.68
C ILE A 117 5.27 -7.86 0.46
N VAL A 118 6.47 -8.00 1.02
CA VAL A 118 7.18 -9.27 1.07
C VAL A 118 7.19 -9.75 2.52
N THR A 119 6.78 -10.99 2.74
CA THR A 119 6.74 -11.60 4.07
C THR A 119 8.05 -12.30 4.40
N LYS A 120 8.27 -12.62 5.66
CA LYS A 120 9.43 -13.39 6.11
C LYS A 120 9.22 -14.89 5.87
N ASP A 121 10.31 -15.61 5.69
CA ASP A 121 10.33 -17.06 5.81
C ASP A 121 10.29 -17.45 7.29
N LEU A 122 9.59 -18.51 7.63
CA LEU A 122 9.63 -19.12 8.95
C LEU A 122 9.43 -20.62 8.80
N ASP A 123 10.47 -21.40 9.08
CA ASP A 123 10.47 -22.87 9.01
C ASP A 123 9.76 -23.41 7.75
N ASP A 124 8.57 -23.99 7.93
CA ASP A 124 7.75 -24.54 6.84
C ASP A 124 6.85 -23.51 6.13
N ILE A 125 6.91 -22.23 6.51
CA ILE A 125 6.08 -21.16 5.92
C ILE A 125 6.95 -20.36 4.95
N PRO A 126 6.83 -20.58 3.63
CA PRO A 126 7.63 -19.84 2.66
C PRO A 126 7.20 -18.37 2.58
N SER A 127 8.17 -17.49 2.34
CA SER A 127 7.93 -16.08 2.03
C SER A 127 6.98 -15.92 0.84
N LYS A 128 6.06 -14.98 0.94
CA LYS A 128 5.14 -14.59 -0.11
C LYS A 128 5.28 -13.12 -0.46
N THR A 129 5.13 -12.81 -1.73
CA THR A 129 5.09 -11.45 -2.23
C THR A 129 3.67 -11.12 -2.68
N PHE A 130 3.10 -10.10 -2.07
CA PHE A 130 1.79 -9.55 -2.39
C PHE A 130 1.99 -8.23 -3.13
N GLN A 131 1.22 -8.01 -4.20
CA GLN A 131 1.28 -6.78 -4.99
C GLN A 131 -0.12 -6.25 -5.27
N TRP A 132 -0.29 -4.95 -5.09
CA TRP A 132 -1.46 -4.18 -5.49
C TRP A 132 -1.04 -3.16 -6.54
N SER A 133 -1.72 -3.15 -7.67
CA SER A 133 -1.40 -2.26 -8.79
C SER A 133 -1.83 -0.81 -8.55
N LYS A 134 -2.89 -0.60 -7.76
CA LYS A 134 -3.37 0.74 -7.41
C LYS A 134 -4.08 0.73 -6.07
N MET A 135 -3.56 1.51 -5.14
CA MET A 135 -4.17 1.77 -3.83
C MET A 135 -4.25 3.26 -3.58
N LYS A 136 -5.36 3.71 -3.00
CA LYS A 136 -5.48 5.05 -2.42
C LYS A 136 -4.87 4.99 -1.02
N LEU A 137 -3.94 5.87 -0.74
CA LEU A 137 -3.30 5.99 0.57
C LEU A 137 -3.90 7.17 1.32
N THR A 138 -4.34 6.91 2.55
CA THR A 138 -4.70 7.94 3.52
C THR A 138 -3.69 7.87 4.65
N ILE A 139 -2.95 8.96 4.84
CA ILE A 139 -1.82 8.97 5.76
C ILE A 139 -2.09 10.00 6.86
N THR A 140 -2.00 9.54 8.09
CA THR A 140 -2.19 10.38 9.28
C THR A 140 -1.00 10.25 10.21
N ARG A 141 -0.63 11.35 10.84
CA ARG A 141 0.38 11.36 11.91
C ARG A 141 -0.28 11.03 13.23
N SER A 142 0.31 10.16 14.01
CA SER A 142 -0.18 9.72 15.30
C SER A 142 0.96 9.66 16.31
N GLY A 143 0.60 9.62 17.59
CA GLY A 143 1.55 9.56 18.70
C GLY A 143 2.00 10.94 19.20
N SER A 144 2.88 10.92 20.19
CA SER A 144 3.41 12.12 20.85
C SER A 144 4.94 12.18 20.76
N ILE A 145 5.49 13.37 20.65
CA ILE A 145 6.93 13.60 20.73
C ILE A 145 7.29 13.77 22.21
N GLY A 146 8.00 12.81 22.77
CA GLY A 146 8.39 12.84 24.19
C GLY A 146 9.44 11.80 24.54
N LYS A 147 9.84 11.78 25.81
CA LYS A 147 10.86 10.81 26.30
C LYS A 147 10.39 9.36 26.22
N SER A 148 9.09 9.11 26.23
CA SER A 148 8.48 7.78 26.25
C SER A 148 7.61 7.48 25.02
N GLY A 149 7.55 8.38 24.03
CA GLY A 149 6.73 8.22 22.83
C GLY A 149 7.46 8.65 21.56
N LEU A 150 7.27 7.89 20.50
CA LEU A 150 7.71 8.25 19.16
C LEU A 150 6.46 8.50 18.31
N PRO A 151 6.42 9.60 17.53
CA PRO A 151 5.38 9.79 16.55
C PRO A 151 5.51 8.72 15.45
N ASN A 152 4.37 8.32 14.89
CA ASN A 152 4.33 7.38 13.79
C ASN A 152 3.44 7.89 12.66
N LEU A 153 3.60 7.32 11.48
CA LEU A 153 2.66 7.42 10.38
C LEU A 153 1.73 6.22 10.41
N ASN A 154 0.44 6.50 10.39
CA ASN A 154 -0.60 5.50 10.16
C ASN A 154 -1.02 5.62 8.70
N ILE A 155 -0.80 4.56 7.93
CA ILE A 155 -1.03 4.50 6.49
C ILE A 155 -2.18 3.54 6.25
N GLU A 156 -3.32 4.07 5.86
CA GLU A 156 -4.46 3.29 5.40
C GLU A 156 -4.37 3.15 3.88
N CYS A 157 -4.36 1.91 3.42
CA CYS A 157 -4.28 1.55 2.02
C CYS A 157 -5.61 0.93 1.58
N ARG A 158 -6.33 1.61 0.68
CA ARG A 158 -7.59 1.12 0.10
C ARG A 158 -7.39 0.72 -1.34
N GLN A 159 -7.74 -0.52 -1.68
CA GLN A 159 -7.66 -1.01 -3.05
C GLN A 159 -8.64 -0.26 -3.95
N MET A 160 -8.15 0.17 -5.11
CA MET A 160 -8.93 0.85 -6.14
C MET A 160 -9.16 -0.06 -7.34
N SER A 161 -10.26 0.18 -8.03
CA SER A 161 -10.51 -0.47 -9.31
C SER A 161 -9.45 -0.05 -10.33
N VAL A 162 -9.04 -1.00 -11.14
CA VAL A 162 -8.09 -0.81 -12.24
C VAL A 162 -8.70 -1.30 -13.54
N PHE A 163 -8.43 -0.59 -14.61
CA PHE A 163 -8.97 -0.86 -15.94
C PHE A 163 -7.84 -1.01 -16.93
N ASP A 164 -8.04 -1.82 -17.94
CA ASP A 164 -7.11 -1.90 -19.05
C ASP A 164 -7.35 -0.78 -20.08
N SER A 165 -6.58 -0.79 -21.17
CA SER A 165 -6.71 0.18 -22.27
C SER A 165 -8.06 0.11 -23.01
N LYS A 166 -8.83 -0.96 -22.81
CA LYS A 166 -10.16 -1.14 -23.41
C LYS A 166 -11.27 -0.75 -22.44
N GLY A 167 -10.93 -0.42 -21.17
CA GLY A 167 -11.89 -0.10 -20.13
C GLY A 167 -12.41 -1.32 -19.36
N ASP A 168 -11.84 -2.51 -19.60
CA ASP A 168 -12.20 -3.73 -18.88
C ASP A 168 -11.55 -3.77 -17.50
N THR A 169 -12.31 -4.22 -16.50
CA THR A 169 -11.81 -4.34 -15.12
C THR A 169 -10.74 -5.41 -15.02
N LYS A 170 -9.60 -5.07 -14.43
CA LYS A 170 -8.50 -5.99 -14.13
C LYS A 170 -8.38 -6.31 -12.65
N SER A 171 -7.70 -7.43 -12.36
CA SER A 171 -7.30 -7.75 -10.99
C SER A 171 -6.28 -6.73 -10.48
N GLY A 172 -6.67 -5.97 -9.47
CA GLY A 172 -5.79 -5.00 -8.80
C GLY A 172 -4.86 -5.61 -7.75
N HIS A 173 -4.94 -6.92 -7.50
CA HIS A 173 -4.17 -7.62 -6.48
C HIS A 173 -3.69 -8.98 -7.00
N ARG A 174 -2.45 -9.33 -6.69
CA ARG A 174 -1.86 -10.64 -6.95
C ARG A 174 -0.87 -11.03 -5.85
N TRP A 175 -0.57 -12.31 -5.74
CA TRP A 175 0.48 -12.80 -4.87
C TRP A 175 1.16 -14.03 -5.45
N ILE A 176 2.40 -14.29 -5.01
CA ILE A 176 3.24 -15.42 -5.44
C ILE A 176 4.15 -15.83 -4.27
N LYS A 177 4.64 -17.08 -4.25
CA LYS A 177 5.77 -17.42 -3.39
C LYS A 177 6.99 -16.62 -3.86
N THR A 178 7.71 -16.00 -2.93
CA THR A 178 8.84 -15.12 -3.28
C THR A 178 9.93 -15.86 -4.05
N ALA A 179 10.14 -17.16 -3.75
CA ALA A 179 11.10 -18.00 -4.45
C ALA A 179 10.75 -18.25 -5.94
N ASP A 180 9.48 -18.11 -6.32
CA ASP A 180 8.99 -18.33 -7.68
C ASP A 180 9.00 -17.05 -8.54
N ILE A 181 9.52 -15.93 -8.01
CA ILE A 181 9.66 -14.68 -8.77
C ILE A 181 10.89 -14.78 -9.67
N ASP A 182 10.71 -14.54 -10.96
CA ASP A 182 11.83 -14.46 -11.90
C ASP A 182 12.77 -13.30 -11.49
N PRO A 183 14.06 -13.56 -11.28
CA PRO A 183 15.06 -12.54 -10.94
C PRO A 183 15.11 -11.37 -11.94
N ALA A 184 14.79 -11.60 -13.20
CA ALA A 184 14.73 -10.55 -14.23
C ALA A 184 13.62 -9.51 -13.95
N GLN A 185 12.59 -9.86 -13.15
CA GLN A 185 11.51 -8.95 -12.75
C GLN A 185 11.78 -8.23 -11.43
N THR A 186 12.87 -8.57 -10.74
CA THR A 186 13.24 -7.99 -9.44
C THR A 186 14.38 -6.99 -9.51
N GLN A 187 14.92 -6.66 -10.67
CA GLN A 187 15.97 -5.66 -10.79
C GLN A 187 15.46 -4.29 -10.33
N SER A 188 15.62 -4.04 -9.04
CA SER A 188 15.69 -2.69 -8.52
C SER A 188 16.88 -2.00 -9.16
N ALA A 189 16.65 -0.84 -9.77
CA ALA A 189 17.72 0.02 -10.23
C ALA A 189 18.60 0.42 -9.04
N SER A 190 19.64 -0.35 -8.74
CA SER A 190 20.80 0.18 -8.04
C SER A 190 21.50 1.07 -9.06
N GLY A 191 21.16 2.36 -9.03
CA GLY A 191 21.72 3.37 -9.90
C GLY A 191 23.20 3.49 -9.69
N GLY A 192 23.96 2.82 -10.53
CA GLY A 192 25.36 3.13 -10.73
C GLY A 192 25.45 4.50 -11.39
N LYS A 193 25.70 5.56 -10.61
CA LYS A 193 26.30 6.77 -11.14
C LYS A 193 27.75 6.42 -11.50
N GLY A 194 27.96 6.04 -12.75
CA GLY A 194 29.27 6.12 -13.37
C GLY A 194 29.64 7.60 -13.51
N ILE A 195 30.65 8.00 -12.79
CA ILE A 195 31.33 9.27 -12.96
C ILE A 195 32.28 9.07 -14.16
N ASN A 196 32.13 9.87 -15.17
CA ASN A 196 33.21 10.34 -16.04
C ASN A 196 33.12 11.84 -16.17
#